data_18161bb77fca0a7ad77ea2142cc0ba68
#
_entry.id   18161bb77fca0a7ad77ea2142cc0ba68
#
_cell.length_a   1.000
_cell.length_b   1.000
_cell.length_c   1.000
_cell.angle_alpha   90.00
_cell.angle_beta   90.00
_cell.angle_gamma   90.00
#
_symmetry.space_group_name_H-M   'P 1'
#
loop_
_entity.id
_entity.type
_entity.pdbx_description
1 polymer ?
#
loop_
_entity_poly.entity_id
_entity_poly.type
_entity_poly.pdbx_seq_one_letter_code
_entity_poly.pdbx_strand_id
1 'polypeptide(L)'
;MLKRPKKQFKYLLISRKMPIFAVKNMAEMTHKAGFVNIVGNPNVGKSTLMNQLVGERISIATFKAQTTRHRIMGIVNTPDMQIVFSDTPGVLKPNYKLQESMLAFSESALQDADVLLYVTDVVENPEKNMDFLEKVQKMTIPVILLINKIDEIGRGFGGTEVRECENSSASDKSRTPVPPHPRTPQQLLADIVEKWHALLPNAEILPISAKNKFGVDVLLRRIQELLPESPAFFDKDQLTDKPARFFVSEIIREKILLYYDKEIPYSVEVVVERFKEDERKIVINAVIYVERDSQKGIVIGHQGVALKKVSTEARKTLEKFFDKHIFLEIFVKVDKDWRSSKKELDNFGYNPE
;
A
#
# COMPACT_ATOMS: atom_id res chain seq x y z
N MET A 1 31.36 -13.94 29.05
CA MET A 1 30.27 -12.95 29.14
C MET A 1 30.56 -11.80 28.18
N LEU A 2 30.08 -11.90 26.93
CA LEU A 2 30.26 -10.86 25.92
C LEU A 2 28.98 -9.98 25.91
N LYS A 3 29.16 -8.72 26.32
CA LYS A 3 28.10 -7.70 26.32
C LYS A 3 27.71 -7.37 24.87
N ARG A 4 26.45 -7.61 24.52
CA ARG A 4 25.84 -7.14 23.25
C ARG A 4 25.78 -5.59 23.24
N PRO A 5 26.10 -4.92 22.13
CA PRO A 5 26.02 -3.47 22.06
C PRO A 5 24.55 -3.00 22.13
N LYS A 6 24.31 -1.94 22.91
CA LYS A 6 23.02 -1.26 23.09
C LYS A 6 22.55 -0.69 21.75
N LYS A 7 21.46 -1.21 21.20
CA LYS A 7 20.74 -0.58 20.08
C LYS A 7 20.03 0.68 20.59
N GLN A 8 20.63 1.83 20.40
CA GLN A 8 19.90 3.09 20.39
C GLN A 8 19.01 3.09 19.14
N PHE A 9 17.78 3.52 19.26
CA PHE A 9 16.88 3.86 18.15
C PHE A 9 17.41 5.13 17.43
N LYS A 10 18.56 5.00 16.86
CA LYS A 10 19.03 5.75 15.73
C LYS A 10 18.78 4.85 14.55
N TYR A 11 17.66 5.04 13.88
CA TYR A 11 17.33 4.41 12.60
C TYR A 11 17.54 2.88 12.54
N LEU A 12 16.55 2.16 12.09
CA LEU A 12 16.56 0.69 11.98
C LEU A 12 17.65 0.25 10.98
N LEU A 13 18.88 0.08 11.47
CA LEU A 13 19.98 -0.53 10.73
C LEU A 13 19.74 -2.04 10.66
N ILE A 14 19.05 -2.51 9.65
CA ILE A 14 19.04 -3.93 9.31
C ILE A 14 20.07 -4.14 8.19
N SER A 15 21.27 -4.53 8.59
CA SER A 15 22.28 -5.05 7.67
C SER A 15 21.80 -6.37 7.08
N ARG A 16 21.17 -6.36 5.91
CA ARG A 16 21.05 -7.54 5.07
C ARG A 16 22.40 -7.79 4.42
N LYS A 17 22.99 -8.96 4.65
CA LYS A 17 24.06 -9.50 3.81
C LYS A 17 23.50 -9.73 2.42
N MET A 18 23.73 -8.78 1.52
CA MET A 18 23.63 -9.03 0.08
C MET A 18 24.80 -9.93 -0.36
N PRO A 19 24.59 -10.86 -1.31
CA PRO A 19 25.70 -11.62 -1.87
C PRO A 19 26.68 -10.66 -2.53
N ILE A 20 27.95 -10.85 -2.20
CA ILE A 20 29.10 -10.11 -2.75
C ILE A 20 29.18 -10.42 -4.25
N PHE A 21 28.70 -9.51 -5.09
CA PHE A 21 29.08 -9.49 -6.48
C PHE A 21 30.45 -8.80 -6.60
N ALA A 22 31.35 -9.50 -7.26
CA ALA A 22 32.74 -9.22 -7.42
C ALA A 22 33.04 -7.75 -7.76
N VAL A 23 34.02 -7.22 -7.02
CA VAL A 23 34.74 -5.97 -7.31
C VAL A 23 35.23 -6.00 -8.75
N LYS A 24 34.59 -5.23 -9.62
CA LYS A 24 35.09 -4.95 -10.96
C LYS A 24 35.19 -3.43 -11.11
N ASN A 25 36.44 -2.98 -11.20
CA ASN A 25 36.92 -1.63 -11.55
C ASN A 25 36.11 -0.43 -11.00
N MET A 26 36.67 0.23 -9.99
CA MET A 26 36.30 1.58 -9.54
C MET A 26 36.74 2.63 -10.57
N ALA A 27 36.03 2.70 -11.70
CA ALA A 27 36.04 3.84 -12.58
C ALA A 27 34.62 4.40 -12.59
N GLU A 28 34.43 5.56 -11.95
CA GLU A 28 33.24 6.42 -11.97
C GLU A 28 31.89 5.65 -11.94
N MET A 29 31.55 5.05 -10.81
CA MET A 29 30.17 4.61 -10.59
C MET A 29 29.34 5.86 -10.33
N THR A 30 28.64 6.34 -11.35
CA THR A 30 27.70 7.44 -11.21
C THR A 30 26.56 6.99 -10.28
N HIS A 31 26.32 7.78 -9.22
CA HIS A 31 25.22 7.52 -8.31
C HIS A 31 23.88 7.80 -9.00
N LYS A 32 22.90 6.91 -8.86
CA LYS A 32 21.55 7.10 -9.37
C LYS A 32 20.59 7.35 -8.22
N ALA A 33 19.68 8.31 -8.36
CA ALA A 33 18.59 8.49 -7.41
C ALA A 33 17.35 9.03 -8.13
N GLY A 34 16.15 8.63 -7.63
CA GLY A 34 14.90 9.10 -8.19
C GLY A 34 13.67 8.69 -7.38
N PHE A 35 12.58 9.39 -7.66
CA PHE A 35 11.28 9.14 -7.06
C PHE A 35 10.48 8.16 -7.93
N VAL A 36 10.05 7.06 -7.31
CA VAL A 36 9.27 6.00 -7.94
C VAL A 36 7.89 5.97 -7.28
N ASN A 37 6.92 6.60 -7.90
CA ASN A 37 5.62 6.79 -7.30
C ASN A 37 4.62 5.71 -7.70
N ILE A 38 3.89 5.17 -6.72
CA ILE A 38 2.98 4.05 -6.87
C ILE A 38 1.56 4.58 -6.79
N VAL A 39 0.83 4.55 -7.91
CA VAL A 39 -0.55 5.01 -8.02
C VAL A 39 -1.47 3.90 -8.55
N GLY A 40 -2.77 4.09 -8.45
CA GLY A 40 -3.77 3.14 -8.94
C GLY A 40 -4.96 3.05 -8.00
N ASN A 41 -5.96 2.28 -8.37
CA ASN A 41 -7.22 2.17 -7.65
C ASN A 41 -7.10 1.56 -6.24
N PRO A 42 -8.10 1.71 -5.37
CA PRO A 42 -8.10 1.03 -4.08
C PRO A 42 -8.01 -0.49 -4.22
N ASN A 43 -7.32 -1.14 -3.28
CA ASN A 43 -7.21 -2.60 -3.15
C ASN A 43 -6.47 -3.35 -4.27
N VAL A 44 -5.85 -2.69 -5.22
CA VAL A 44 -5.02 -3.33 -6.26
C VAL A 44 -3.67 -3.85 -5.74
N GLY A 45 -3.32 -3.55 -4.48
CA GLY A 45 -2.13 -4.09 -3.82
C GLY A 45 -0.92 -3.15 -3.77
N LYS A 46 -1.11 -1.82 -3.91
CA LYS A 46 -0.03 -0.81 -3.85
C LYS A 46 0.82 -0.90 -2.59
N SER A 47 0.20 -0.86 -1.41
CA SER A 47 0.91 -0.94 -0.11
C SER A 47 1.61 -2.28 0.11
N THR A 48 1.05 -3.38 -0.42
CA THR A 48 1.71 -4.68 -0.41
C THR A 48 2.98 -4.65 -1.27
N LEU A 49 2.87 -4.10 -2.48
CA LEU A 49 4.01 -3.91 -3.39
C LEU A 49 5.08 -3.02 -2.76
N MET A 50 4.68 -1.87 -2.20
CA MET A 50 5.57 -0.94 -1.50
C MET A 50 6.40 -1.64 -0.42
N ASN A 51 5.75 -2.40 0.47
CA ASN A 51 6.43 -3.15 1.52
C ASN A 51 7.40 -4.22 0.96
N GLN A 52 7.09 -4.83 -0.19
CA GLN A 52 8.00 -5.77 -0.85
C GLN A 52 9.21 -5.07 -1.47
N LEU A 53 9.01 -3.92 -2.12
CA LEU A 53 10.07 -3.14 -2.76
C LEU A 53 11.04 -2.57 -1.72
N VAL A 54 10.53 -2.02 -0.64
CA VAL A 54 11.34 -1.47 0.47
C VAL A 54 11.98 -2.58 1.31
N GLY A 55 11.33 -3.75 1.39
CA GLY A 55 11.79 -4.88 2.21
C GLY A 55 11.41 -4.77 3.67
N GLU A 56 10.71 -3.70 4.07
CA GLU A 56 10.22 -3.42 5.42
C GLU A 56 8.74 -3.05 5.39
N ARG A 57 8.07 -3.24 6.52
CA ARG A 57 6.64 -2.90 6.63
C ARG A 57 6.46 -1.44 7.05
N ILE A 58 6.38 -0.55 6.07
CA ILE A 58 6.19 0.89 6.27
C ILE A 58 4.77 1.37 5.93
N SER A 59 4.03 0.63 5.10
CA SER A 59 2.62 0.89 4.81
C SER A 59 1.73 -0.20 5.39
N ILE A 60 0.58 0.17 5.95
CA ILE A 60 -0.43 -0.82 6.33
C ILE A 60 -1.09 -1.38 5.08
N ALA A 61 -1.35 -2.67 5.08
CA ALA A 61 -1.98 -3.36 3.96
C ALA A 61 -3.16 -4.19 4.46
N THR A 62 -4.38 -3.83 4.05
CA THR A 62 -5.60 -4.57 4.36
C THR A 62 -6.44 -4.75 3.10
N PHE A 63 -7.45 -5.62 3.16
CA PHE A 63 -8.40 -5.81 2.07
C PHE A 63 -9.47 -4.70 1.99
N LYS A 64 -9.52 -3.79 2.98
CA LYS A 64 -10.49 -2.69 3.00
C LYS A 64 -10.01 -1.50 2.19
N ALA A 65 -10.92 -0.79 1.54
CA ALA A 65 -10.63 0.46 0.85
C ALA A 65 -10.13 1.53 1.85
N GLN A 66 -9.50 2.59 1.34
CA GLN A 66 -8.95 3.69 2.16
C GLN A 66 -7.97 3.22 3.26
N THR A 67 -7.25 2.11 3.00
CA THR A 67 -6.21 1.63 3.90
C THR A 67 -5.08 2.66 3.99
N THR A 68 -4.54 3.12 2.89
CA THR A 68 -3.59 4.23 2.82
C THR A 68 -4.37 5.53 2.68
N ARG A 69 -4.15 6.50 3.57
CA ARG A 69 -4.79 7.84 3.54
C ARG A 69 -3.79 8.95 3.28
N HIS A 70 -2.55 8.77 3.67
CA HIS A 70 -1.44 9.69 3.45
C HIS A 70 -0.50 9.15 2.39
N ARG A 71 0.23 10.03 1.75
CA ARG A 71 1.39 9.65 0.97
C ARG A 71 2.52 9.24 1.91
N ILE A 72 3.10 8.05 1.70
CA ILE A 72 4.16 7.49 2.55
C ILE A 72 5.37 7.22 1.67
N MET A 73 6.52 7.79 2.01
CA MET A 73 7.78 7.51 1.32
C MET A 73 8.54 6.38 2.01
N GLY A 74 9.13 5.49 1.20
CA GLY A 74 10.05 4.45 1.62
C GLY A 74 11.33 4.53 0.83
N ILE A 75 12.44 4.62 1.54
CA ILE A 75 13.74 4.91 0.97
C ILE A 75 14.59 3.64 0.96
N VAL A 76 15.03 3.24 -0.22
CA VAL A 76 15.94 2.11 -0.40
C VAL A 76 17.31 2.65 -0.80
N ASN A 77 18.31 2.33 0.01
CA ASN A 77 19.67 2.81 -0.17
C ASN A 77 20.63 1.67 -0.50
N THR A 78 21.46 1.89 -1.52
CA THR A 78 22.67 1.11 -1.81
C THR A 78 23.88 2.07 -1.90
N PRO A 79 25.13 1.59 -1.97
CA PRO A 79 26.27 2.48 -2.10
C PRO A 79 26.20 3.43 -3.31
N ASP A 80 25.64 2.93 -4.41
CA ASP A 80 25.60 3.57 -5.73
C ASP A 80 24.20 4.05 -6.14
N MET A 81 23.18 3.87 -5.28
CA MET A 81 21.81 4.20 -5.64
C MET A 81 20.94 4.58 -4.43
N GLN A 82 19.95 5.44 -4.68
CA GLN A 82 18.84 5.69 -3.76
C GLN A 82 17.52 5.68 -4.54
N ILE A 83 16.58 4.83 -4.13
CA ILE A 83 15.21 4.81 -4.67
C ILE A 83 14.25 5.33 -3.61
N VAL A 84 13.49 6.36 -3.91
CA VAL A 84 12.43 6.88 -3.05
C VAL A 84 11.10 6.40 -3.58
N PHE A 85 10.60 5.30 -3.03
CA PHE A 85 9.26 4.82 -3.33
C PHE A 85 8.22 5.64 -2.61
N SER A 86 7.07 5.86 -3.24
CA SER A 86 5.96 6.61 -2.65
C SER A 86 4.66 5.81 -2.79
N ASP A 87 4.10 5.30 -1.68
CA ASP A 87 2.75 4.72 -1.64
C ASP A 87 1.71 5.82 -1.51
N THR A 88 0.69 5.77 -2.34
CA THR A 88 -0.38 6.77 -2.37
C THR A 88 -1.73 6.19 -2.01
N PRO A 89 -2.67 7.01 -1.54
CA PRO A 89 -4.08 6.61 -1.44
C PRO A 89 -4.58 6.04 -2.76
N GLY A 90 -5.57 5.16 -2.68
CA GLY A 90 -6.23 4.67 -3.90
C GLY A 90 -7.03 5.77 -4.59
N VAL A 91 -6.88 5.86 -5.91
CA VAL A 91 -7.63 6.79 -6.74
C VAL A 91 -9.11 6.43 -6.70
N LEU A 92 -9.95 7.36 -6.27
CA LEU A 92 -11.40 7.19 -6.20
C LEU A 92 -12.09 8.54 -6.45
N LYS A 93 -13.32 8.50 -6.92
CA LYS A 93 -14.13 9.71 -7.06
C LYS A 93 -14.53 10.20 -5.66
N PRO A 94 -14.13 11.43 -5.25
CA PRO A 94 -14.36 11.90 -3.90
C PRO A 94 -15.82 12.25 -3.65
N ASN A 95 -16.33 11.88 -2.45
CA ASN A 95 -17.68 12.21 -1.99
C ASN A 95 -17.67 13.20 -0.81
N TYR A 96 -16.52 13.41 -0.16
CA TYR A 96 -16.31 14.33 0.96
C TYR A 96 -14.84 14.77 1.05
N LYS A 97 -14.56 15.85 1.79
CA LYS A 97 -13.25 16.54 1.78
C LYS A 97 -12.05 15.65 2.09
N LEU A 98 -12.15 14.70 3.03
CA LEU A 98 -11.06 13.76 3.29
C LEU A 98 -10.68 12.99 2.01
N GLN A 99 -11.66 12.55 1.21
CA GLN A 99 -11.37 11.85 -0.05
C GLN A 99 -10.78 12.79 -1.11
N GLU A 100 -11.16 14.08 -1.10
CA GLU A 100 -10.52 15.10 -1.94
C GLU A 100 -9.03 15.24 -1.58
N SER A 101 -8.71 15.34 -0.28
CA SER A 101 -7.32 15.37 0.18
C SER A 101 -6.55 14.09 -0.19
N MET A 102 -7.18 12.91 -0.06
CA MET A 102 -6.56 11.65 -0.48
C MET A 102 -6.28 11.62 -1.99
N LEU A 103 -7.22 12.12 -2.82
CA LEU A 103 -7.00 12.23 -4.27
C LEU A 103 -5.87 13.20 -4.59
N ALA A 104 -5.82 14.34 -3.90
CA ALA A 104 -4.77 15.33 -4.07
C ALA A 104 -3.36 14.75 -3.77
N PHE A 105 -3.20 13.88 -2.76
CA PHE A 105 -1.95 13.14 -2.55
C PHE A 105 -1.58 12.24 -3.73
N SER A 106 -2.57 11.59 -4.35
CA SER A 106 -2.31 10.74 -5.52
C SER A 106 -1.97 11.57 -6.77
N GLU A 107 -2.56 12.75 -6.91
CA GLU A 107 -2.26 13.69 -7.99
C GLU A 107 -0.89 14.36 -7.81
N SER A 108 -0.51 14.73 -6.58
CA SER A 108 0.82 15.29 -6.32
C SER A 108 1.94 14.30 -6.67
N ALA A 109 1.68 13.00 -6.48
CA ALA A 109 2.62 11.94 -6.86
C ALA A 109 2.84 11.81 -8.37
N LEU A 110 1.98 12.39 -9.23
CA LEU A 110 2.23 12.46 -10.67
C LEU A 110 3.23 13.56 -11.03
N GLN A 111 3.39 14.58 -10.18
CA GLN A 111 4.17 15.78 -10.50
C GLN A 111 5.66 15.61 -10.23
N ASP A 112 6.03 14.82 -9.22
CA ASP A 112 7.41 14.65 -8.75
C ASP A 112 8.01 13.27 -9.04
N ALA A 113 7.35 12.45 -9.87
CA ALA A 113 7.84 11.13 -10.25
C ALA A 113 8.93 11.19 -11.32
N ASP A 114 10.03 10.46 -11.12
CA ASP A 114 10.98 10.11 -12.18
C ASP A 114 10.54 8.83 -12.92
N VAL A 115 9.89 7.92 -12.21
CA VAL A 115 9.24 6.71 -12.75
C VAL A 115 7.88 6.54 -12.10
N LEU A 116 6.84 6.31 -12.90
CA LEU A 116 5.50 6.04 -12.40
C LEU A 116 5.16 4.55 -12.47
N LEU A 117 4.75 3.96 -11.34
CA LEU A 117 4.17 2.63 -11.28
C LEU A 117 2.65 2.76 -11.20
N TYR A 118 1.95 2.50 -12.30
CA TYR A 118 0.49 2.41 -12.30
C TYR A 118 0.08 0.98 -11.99
N VAL A 119 -0.52 0.76 -10.82
CA VAL A 119 -0.90 -0.58 -10.35
C VAL A 119 -2.38 -0.82 -10.57
N THR A 120 -2.68 -1.88 -11.29
CA THR A 120 -4.01 -2.46 -11.48
C THR A 120 -4.02 -3.91 -10.98
N ASP A 121 -5.15 -4.59 -11.05
CA ASP A 121 -5.24 -6.03 -10.79
C ASP A 121 -6.06 -6.76 -11.87
N VAL A 122 -6.11 -8.07 -11.77
CA VAL A 122 -6.72 -8.95 -12.79
C VAL A 122 -8.24 -8.84 -12.90
N VAL A 123 -8.91 -8.18 -11.93
CA VAL A 123 -10.38 -8.03 -11.90
C VAL A 123 -10.83 -6.59 -12.10
N GLU A 124 -9.89 -5.65 -12.18
CA GLU A 124 -10.22 -4.24 -12.26
C GLU A 124 -10.84 -3.85 -13.61
N ASN A 125 -11.87 -3.02 -13.55
CA ASN A 125 -12.39 -2.35 -14.73
C ASN A 125 -11.66 -1.00 -14.93
N PRO A 126 -10.90 -0.83 -16.04
CA PRO A 126 -10.16 0.40 -16.33
C PRO A 126 -11.03 1.64 -16.42
N GLU A 127 -12.31 1.49 -16.78
CA GLU A 127 -13.23 2.61 -17.00
C GLU A 127 -13.61 3.37 -15.72
N LYS A 128 -13.31 2.84 -14.55
CA LYS A 128 -13.73 3.45 -13.28
C LYS A 128 -13.16 4.84 -13.01
N ASN A 129 -11.93 5.11 -13.47
CA ASN A 129 -11.22 6.36 -13.18
C ASN A 129 -10.50 6.89 -14.43
N MET A 130 -11.24 7.04 -15.52
CA MET A 130 -10.70 7.52 -16.81
C MET A 130 -10.05 8.89 -16.67
N ASP A 131 -10.63 9.80 -15.88
CA ASP A 131 -10.08 11.15 -15.66
C ASP A 131 -8.65 11.12 -15.10
N PHE A 132 -8.35 10.16 -14.21
CA PHE A 132 -7.00 9.97 -13.67
C PHE A 132 -6.08 9.27 -14.69
N LEU A 133 -6.61 8.29 -15.42
CA LEU A 133 -5.89 7.58 -16.47
C LEU A 133 -5.45 8.52 -17.59
N GLU A 134 -6.31 9.48 -17.99
CA GLU A 134 -5.96 10.51 -18.96
C GLU A 134 -4.79 11.40 -18.51
N LYS A 135 -4.67 11.67 -17.21
CA LYS A 135 -3.49 12.39 -16.66
C LYS A 135 -2.23 11.55 -16.84
N VAL A 136 -2.31 10.25 -16.56
CA VAL A 136 -1.18 9.31 -16.72
C VAL A 136 -0.79 9.19 -18.21
N GLN A 137 -1.75 9.13 -19.14
CA GLN A 137 -1.47 9.09 -20.59
C GLN A 137 -0.67 10.30 -21.09
N LYS A 138 -0.86 11.47 -20.46
CA LYS A 138 -0.19 12.72 -20.83
C LYS A 138 1.22 12.87 -20.25
N MET A 139 1.66 11.93 -19.43
CA MET A 139 2.98 12.00 -18.79
C MET A 139 4.08 11.68 -19.81
N THR A 140 5.19 12.37 -19.64
CA THR A 140 6.39 12.21 -20.49
C THR A 140 7.48 11.35 -19.84
N ILE A 141 7.31 11.02 -18.55
CA ILE A 141 8.21 10.14 -17.79
C ILE A 141 7.92 8.67 -18.09
N PRO A 142 8.85 7.76 -17.78
CA PRO A 142 8.59 6.32 -17.87
C PRO A 142 7.42 5.88 -17.01
N VAL A 143 6.46 5.18 -17.61
CA VAL A 143 5.31 4.59 -16.93
C VAL A 143 5.39 3.08 -17.03
N ILE A 144 5.37 2.38 -15.90
CA ILE A 144 5.26 0.92 -15.84
C ILE A 144 3.88 0.58 -15.31
N LEU A 145 3.08 -0.08 -16.15
CA LEU A 145 1.78 -0.61 -15.77
C LEU A 145 1.97 -1.99 -15.14
N LEU A 146 1.60 -2.14 -13.89
CA LEU A 146 1.71 -3.39 -13.13
C LEU A 146 0.33 -4.07 -13.05
N ILE A 147 0.16 -5.21 -13.71
CA ILE A 147 -1.01 -6.07 -13.54
C ILE A 147 -0.73 -7.00 -12.36
N ASN A 148 -1.20 -6.61 -11.19
CA ASN A 148 -0.98 -7.34 -9.94
C ASN A 148 -2.00 -8.46 -9.72
N LYS A 149 -1.74 -9.30 -8.71
CA LYS A 149 -2.58 -10.43 -8.28
C LYS A 149 -2.79 -11.50 -9.36
N ILE A 150 -1.81 -11.72 -10.22
CA ILE A 150 -1.90 -12.77 -11.24
C ILE A 150 -2.06 -14.17 -10.63
N ASP A 151 -1.74 -14.35 -9.34
CA ASP A 151 -2.00 -15.56 -8.57
C ASP A 151 -3.49 -15.85 -8.32
N GLU A 152 -4.35 -14.86 -8.58
CA GLU A 152 -5.82 -14.98 -8.49
C GLU A 152 -6.48 -15.31 -9.84
N ILE A 153 -5.74 -15.30 -10.96
CA ILE A 153 -6.25 -15.68 -12.28
C ILE A 153 -6.71 -17.15 -12.24
N GLY A 154 -7.96 -17.38 -12.62
CA GLY A 154 -8.57 -18.72 -12.66
C GLY A 154 -9.22 -19.15 -11.34
N ARG A 155 -8.99 -18.47 -10.21
CA ARG A 155 -9.70 -18.77 -8.96
C ARG A 155 -11.10 -18.17 -8.88
N GLY A 156 -11.39 -17.11 -9.64
CA GLY A 156 -12.66 -16.37 -9.62
C GLY A 156 -13.57 -16.59 -10.84
N PHE A 157 -13.12 -17.28 -11.88
CA PHE A 157 -13.88 -17.53 -13.12
C PHE A 157 -14.52 -18.93 -13.19
N GLY A 158 -14.44 -19.72 -12.11
CA GLY A 158 -14.98 -21.08 -12.01
C GLY A 158 -16.20 -21.21 -11.10
N GLY A 159 -17.11 -20.24 -11.14
CA GLY A 159 -18.40 -20.30 -10.42
C GLY A 159 -19.53 -20.93 -11.25
N THR A 160 -19.27 -22.02 -11.96
CA THR A 160 -20.29 -23.00 -12.34
C THR A 160 -19.71 -24.37 -12.05
N GLU A 161 -20.18 -24.99 -10.95
CA GLU A 161 -19.97 -26.40 -10.67
C GLU A 161 -20.34 -27.18 -11.93
N VAL A 162 -19.33 -27.81 -12.53
CA VAL A 162 -19.59 -28.89 -13.49
C VAL A 162 -20.10 -30.06 -12.64
N ARG A 163 -21.42 -30.15 -12.49
CA ARG A 163 -22.03 -31.40 -12.08
C ARG A 163 -21.73 -32.38 -13.18
N GLU A 164 -20.93 -33.38 -12.91
CA GLU A 164 -20.81 -34.60 -13.69
C GLU A 164 -22.23 -35.20 -13.84
N CYS A 165 -22.83 -35.03 -15.01
CA CYS A 165 -23.99 -35.81 -15.39
C CYS A 165 -23.45 -37.10 -16.00
N GLU A 166 -23.38 -38.15 -15.17
CA GLU A 166 -23.31 -39.51 -15.65
C GLU A 166 -24.62 -39.86 -16.39
N ASN A 167 -24.41 -40.36 -17.61
CA ASN A 167 -25.28 -41.25 -18.39
C ASN A 167 -26.78 -40.99 -18.50
N SER A 168 -27.17 -40.49 -19.66
CA SER A 168 -28.36 -41.07 -20.36
C SER A 168 -28.21 -40.96 -21.87
N SER A 169 -28.33 -42.11 -22.52
CA SER A 169 -28.41 -42.36 -23.94
C SER A 169 -29.67 -41.72 -24.56
N ALA A 170 -29.53 -41.07 -25.68
CA ALA A 170 -30.32 -41.18 -26.91
C ALA A 170 -30.49 -39.81 -27.65
N SER A 171 -29.98 -39.85 -28.87
CA SER A 171 -30.51 -39.20 -30.11
C SER A 171 -31.36 -37.94 -29.99
N ASP A 172 -30.75 -36.75 -30.24
CA ASP A 172 -31.42 -35.77 -31.14
C ASP A 172 -30.35 -34.82 -31.74
N LYS A 173 -30.43 -34.67 -33.08
CA LYS A 173 -29.56 -33.79 -33.86
C LYS A 173 -30.17 -32.39 -33.90
N SER A 174 -29.93 -31.58 -32.91
CA SER A 174 -30.04 -30.14 -33.03
C SER A 174 -28.68 -29.55 -32.66
N ARG A 175 -28.07 -28.80 -33.59
CA ARG A 175 -26.79 -28.09 -33.35
C ARG A 175 -27.01 -26.99 -32.32
N THR A 176 -26.90 -27.30 -31.04
CA THR A 176 -26.69 -26.30 -30.01
C THR A 176 -25.26 -25.74 -30.16
N PRO A 177 -25.06 -24.40 -30.04
CA PRO A 177 -23.72 -23.84 -30.04
C PRO A 177 -22.93 -24.47 -28.92
N VAL A 178 -21.81 -25.07 -29.23
CA VAL A 178 -20.84 -25.57 -28.23
C VAL A 178 -20.43 -24.36 -27.36
N PRO A 179 -20.63 -24.42 -26.04
CA PRO A 179 -20.17 -23.33 -25.20
C PRO A 179 -18.66 -23.12 -25.44
N PRO A 180 -18.17 -21.87 -25.51
CA PRO A 180 -16.75 -21.63 -25.74
C PRO A 180 -15.94 -22.35 -24.68
N HIS A 181 -14.88 -23.05 -25.10
CA HIS A 181 -13.96 -23.73 -24.18
C HIS A 181 -13.52 -22.77 -23.07
N PRO A 182 -13.43 -23.24 -21.80
CA PRO A 182 -13.00 -22.40 -20.72
C PRO A 182 -11.61 -21.83 -21.03
N ARG A 183 -11.45 -20.50 -20.96
CA ARG A 183 -10.20 -19.82 -21.27
C ARG A 183 -9.12 -20.25 -20.27
N THR A 184 -7.92 -20.49 -20.75
CA THR A 184 -6.78 -20.77 -19.88
C THR A 184 -6.35 -19.50 -19.11
N PRO A 185 -5.68 -19.64 -17.95
CA PRO A 185 -5.11 -18.50 -17.24
C PRO A 185 -4.22 -17.61 -18.12
N GLN A 186 -3.46 -18.20 -19.04
CA GLN A 186 -2.60 -17.49 -19.98
C GLN A 186 -3.41 -16.65 -20.98
N GLN A 187 -4.50 -17.19 -21.51
CA GLN A 187 -5.40 -16.45 -22.41
C GLN A 187 -6.08 -15.29 -21.68
N LEU A 188 -6.55 -15.51 -20.45
CA LEU A 188 -7.14 -14.45 -19.64
C LEU A 188 -6.14 -13.32 -19.35
N LEU A 189 -4.91 -13.66 -19.04
CA LEU A 189 -3.86 -12.65 -18.84
C LEU A 189 -3.54 -11.88 -20.11
N ALA A 190 -3.47 -12.56 -21.27
CA ALA A 190 -3.25 -11.92 -22.56
C ALA A 190 -4.36 -10.91 -22.91
N ASP A 191 -5.63 -11.28 -22.69
CA ASP A 191 -6.77 -10.38 -22.91
C ASP A 191 -6.69 -9.13 -22.00
N ILE A 192 -6.25 -9.30 -20.74
CA ILE A 192 -6.07 -8.17 -19.81
C ILE A 192 -4.94 -7.26 -20.28
N VAL A 193 -3.81 -7.83 -20.70
CA VAL A 193 -2.64 -7.10 -21.21
C VAL A 193 -3.05 -6.30 -22.45
N GLU A 194 -3.76 -6.90 -23.41
CA GLU A 194 -4.22 -6.24 -24.63
C GLU A 194 -5.17 -5.07 -24.32
N LYS A 195 -6.12 -5.27 -23.40
CA LYS A 195 -7.05 -4.23 -22.95
C LYS A 195 -6.31 -3.03 -22.36
N TRP A 196 -5.32 -3.28 -21.49
CA TRP A 196 -4.54 -2.22 -20.86
C TRP A 196 -3.57 -1.55 -21.84
N HIS A 197 -3.00 -2.31 -22.77
CA HIS A 197 -2.14 -1.74 -23.82
C HIS A 197 -2.90 -0.79 -24.74
N ALA A 198 -4.16 -1.09 -25.05
CA ALA A 198 -5.01 -0.18 -25.81
C ALA A 198 -5.27 1.16 -25.10
N LEU A 199 -5.31 1.14 -23.74
CA LEU A 199 -5.52 2.34 -22.92
C LEU A 199 -4.23 3.10 -22.62
N LEU A 200 -3.12 2.40 -22.41
CA LEU A 200 -1.80 2.97 -22.08
C LEU A 200 -0.74 2.45 -23.06
N PRO A 201 -0.76 2.84 -24.34
CA PRO A 201 0.13 2.27 -25.37
C PRO A 201 1.59 2.57 -25.13
N ASN A 202 1.91 3.64 -24.41
CA ASN A 202 3.30 4.05 -24.12
C ASN A 202 3.83 3.45 -22.80
N ALA A 203 3.00 2.73 -22.03
CA ALA A 203 3.42 2.11 -20.78
C ALA A 203 4.05 0.74 -21.03
N GLU A 204 5.12 0.43 -20.31
CA GLU A 204 5.66 -0.92 -20.21
C GLU A 204 4.75 -1.76 -19.30
N ILE A 205 4.24 -2.91 -19.77
CA ILE A 205 3.31 -3.73 -19.01
C ILE A 205 4.05 -4.90 -18.37
N LEU A 206 3.92 -5.03 -17.05
CA LEU A 206 4.55 -6.08 -16.28
C LEU A 206 3.53 -6.81 -15.38
N PRO A 207 3.18 -8.07 -15.67
CA PRO A 207 2.37 -8.90 -14.77
C PRO A 207 3.17 -9.31 -13.53
N ILE A 208 2.57 -9.11 -12.33
CA ILE A 208 3.20 -9.41 -11.05
C ILE A 208 2.24 -10.07 -10.05
N SER A 209 2.82 -10.69 -9.02
CA SER A 209 2.14 -10.98 -7.76
C SER A 209 2.96 -10.40 -6.61
N ALA A 210 2.56 -9.24 -6.11
CA ALA A 210 3.22 -8.60 -4.96
C ALA A 210 3.17 -9.51 -3.72
N LYS A 211 2.08 -10.26 -3.54
CA LYS A 211 1.90 -11.21 -2.43
C LYS A 211 2.93 -12.35 -2.48
N ASN A 212 3.11 -12.94 -3.65
CA ASN A 212 4.00 -14.10 -3.87
C ASN A 212 5.41 -13.68 -4.32
N LYS A 213 5.70 -12.38 -4.41
CA LYS A 213 6.98 -11.80 -4.87
C LYS A 213 7.33 -12.14 -6.32
N PHE A 214 6.37 -12.62 -7.11
CA PHE A 214 6.60 -12.91 -8.53
C PHE A 214 6.72 -11.61 -9.33
N GLY A 215 7.75 -11.51 -10.16
CA GLY A 215 8.01 -10.35 -11.01
C GLY A 215 8.60 -9.12 -10.29
N VAL A 216 8.69 -9.12 -8.95
CA VAL A 216 9.20 -7.97 -8.17
C VAL A 216 10.69 -7.72 -8.45
N ASP A 217 11.50 -8.77 -8.61
CA ASP A 217 12.93 -8.64 -8.92
C ASP A 217 13.16 -8.10 -10.35
N VAL A 218 12.27 -8.45 -11.29
CA VAL A 218 12.30 -7.89 -12.66
C VAL A 218 11.94 -6.42 -12.62
N LEU A 219 10.88 -6.06 -11.88
CA LEU A 219 10.48 -4.68 -11.68
C LEU A 219 11.60 -3.83 -11.05
N LEU A 220 12.26 -4.32 -10.00
CA LEU A 220 13.37 -3.59 -9.36
C LEU A 220 14.53 -3.33 -10.34
N ARG A 221 14.92 -4.32 -11.14
CA ARG A 221 15.96 -4.13 -12.18
C ARG A 221 15.55 -3.08 -13.19
N ARG A 222 14.28 -3.13 -13.63
CA ARG A 222 13.79 -2.17 -14.61
C ARG A 222 13.75 -0.74 -14.06
N ILE A 223 13.35 -0.57 -12.80
CA ILE A 223 13.40 0.72 -12.10
C ILE A 223 14.85 1.24 -12.07
N GLN A 224 15.83 0.41 -11.69
CA GLN A 224 17.25 0.79 -11.62
C GLN A 224 17.81 1.28 -12.97
N GLU A 225 17.36 0.66 -14.07
CA GLU A 225 17.74 1.09 -15.42
C GLU A 225 17.20 2.49 -15.75
N LEU A 226 15.95 2.76 -15.35
CA LEU A 226 15.23 4.00 -15.66
C LEU A 226 15.61 5.18 -14.78
N LEU A 227 16.19 4.95 -13.60
CA LEU A 227 16.58 6.02 -12.70
C LEU A 227 17.62 6.95 -13.29
N PRO A 228 17.46 8.27 -13.11
CA PRO A 228 18.44 9.27 -13.54
C PRO A 228 19.71 9.23 -12.68
N GLU A 229 20.79 9.74 -13.23
CA GLU A 229 21.99 10.07 -12.46
C GLU A 229 21.68 11.29 -11.56
N SER A 230 21.82 11.10 -10.26
CA SER A 230 21.53 12.13 -9.25
C SER A 230 22.24 11.79 -7.95
N PRO A 231 22.63 12.79 -7.14
CA PRO A 231 23.02 12.56 -5.76
C PRO A 231 21.83 12.03 -4.95
N ALA A 232 22.11 11.47 -3.77
CA ALA A 232 21.06 11.04 -2.86
C ALA A 232 20.24 12.24 -2.35
N PHE A 233 18.91 12.08 -2.25
CA PHE A 233 17.99 13.10 -1.75
C PHE A 233 17.87 13.09 -0.21
N PHE A 234 18.08 11.91 0.39
CA PHE A 234 17.94 11.66 1.83
C PHE A 234 19.21 11.02 2.39
N ASP A 235 19.38 11.10 3.69
CA ASP A 235 20.48 10.42 4.37
C ASP A 235 20.43 8.92 4.10
N LYS A 236 21.61 8.30 3.93
CA LYS A 236 21.73 6.88 3.54
C LYS A 236 21.19 5.89 4.60
N ASP A 237 20.98 6.33 5.82
CA ASP A 237 20.39 5.55 6.92
C ASP A 237 18.88 5.84 7.11
N GLN A 238 18.32 6.78 6.35
CA GLN A 238 16.89 7.11 6.41
C GLN A 238 16.07 6.06 5.64
N LEU A 239 15.02 5.53 6.28
CA LEU A 239 14.12 4.52 5.70
C LEU A 239 12.80 5.13 5.18
N THR A 240 12.35 6.25 5.76
CA THR A 240 11.05 6.86 5.46
C THR A 240 11.03 8.33 5.84
N ASP A 241 10.06 9.08 5.28
CA ASP A 241 9.78 10.49 5.62
C ASP A 241 8.92 10.64 6.89
N LYS A 242 8.32 9.55 7.40
CA LYS A 242 7.34 9.62 8.48
C LYS A 242 7.97 9.42 9.86
N PRO A 243 7.54 10.20 10.87
CA PRO A 243 7.99 10.03 12.24
C PRO A 243 7.39 8.78 12.90
N ALA A 244 8.01 8.31 13.98
CA ALA A 244 7.54 7.14 14.75
C ALA A 244 6.06 7.23 15.18
N ARG A 245 5.57 8.44 15.53
CA ARG A 245 4.17 8.68 15.91
C ARG A 245 3.19 8.32 14.78
N PHE A 246 3.56 8.57 13.53
CA PHE A 246 2.76 8.21 12.38
C PHE A 246 2.53 6.70 12.29
N PHE A 247 3.57 5.89 12.48
CA PHE A 247 3.45 4.43 12.46
C PHE A 247 2.60 3.91 13.61
N VAL A 248 2.63 4.57 14.77
CA VAL A 248 1.75 4.23 15.89
C VAL A 248 0.30 4.44 15.50
N SER A 249 -0.06 5.62 14.96
CA SER A 249 -1.42 5.91 14.53
C SER A 249 -1.89 4.93 13.44
N GLU A 250 -1.05 4.64 12.45
CA GLU A 250 -1.36 3.70 11.37
C GLU A 250 -1.55 2.26 11.89
N ILE A 251 -0.72 1.78 12.81
CA ILE A 251 -0.88 0.44 13.41
C ILE A 251 -2.18 0.35 14.20
N ILE A 252 -2.57 1.38 14.95
CA ILE A 252 -3.86 1.41 15.64
C ILE A 252 -5.00 1.42 14.61
N ARG A 253 -4.90 2.26 13.57
CA ARG A 253 -5.89 2.35 12.49
C ARG A 253 -6.02 1.03 11.72
N GLU A 254 -4.93 0.30 11.50
CA GLU A 254 -4.97 -1.04 10.93
C GLU A 254 -5.84 -1.99 11.77
N LYS A 255 -5.73 -1.97 13.09
CA LYS A 255 -6.55 -2.84 13.94
C LYS A 255 -8.02 -2.43 13.89
N ILE A 256 -8.30 -1.12 13.75
CA ILE A 256 -9.66 -0.66 13.52
C ILE A 256 -10.19 -1.19 12.17
N LEU A 257 -9.40 -1.09 11.09
CA LEU A 257 -9.76 -1.66 9.80
C LEU A 257 -10.02 -3.17 9.86
N LEU A 258 -9.30 -3.92 10.68
CA LEU A 258 -9.43 -5.37 10.78
C LEU A 258 -10.61 -5.82 11.66
N TYR A 259 -10.93 -5.09 12.73
CA TYR A 259 -11.87 -5.55 13.77
C TYR A 259 -13.23 -4.85 13.76
N TYR A 260 -13.40 -3.76 13.02
CA TYR A 260 -14.68 -3.11 12.84
C TYR A 260 -15.13 -3.18 11.39
N ASP A 261 -16.46 -3.15 11.21
CA ASP A 261 -17.09 -3.23 9.89
C ASP A 261 -17.94 -2.00 9.58
N LYS A 262 -18.64 -2.03 8.46
CA LYS A 262 -19.50 -0.97 7.94
C LYS A 262 -18.73 0.35 7.82
N GLU A 263 -19.29 1.43 8.35
CA GLU A 263 -18.75 2.79 8.25
C GLU A 263 -17.64 3.10 9.27
N ILE A 264 -17.51 2.36 10.36
CA ILE A 264 -16.59 2.68 11.46
C ILE A 264 -15.13 2.83 10.95
N PRO A 265 -14.57 1.89 10.18
CA PRO A 265 -13.19 2.01 9.68
C PRO A 265 -12.91 3.28 8.86
N TYR A 266 -13.95 3.83 8.26
CA TYR A 266 -13.87 4.99 7.35
C TYR A 266 -14.17 6.33 8.04
N SER A 267 -14.70 6.29 9.27
CA SER A 267 -15.13 7.46 10.05
C SER A 267 -14.25 7.73 11.27
N VAL A 268 -13.12 7.04 11.40
CA VAL A 268 -12.18 7.23 12.50
C VAL A 268 -10.92 7.93 12.04
N GLU A 269 -10.35 8.75 12.93
CA GLU A 269 -8.98 9.25 12.84
C GLU A 269 -8.23 8.91 14.12
N VAL A 270 -6.92 8.65 14.01
CA VAL A 270 -6.09 8.25 15.16
C VAL A 270 -4.95 9.24 15.33
N VAL A 271 -4.95 9.93 16.45
CA VAL A 271 -3.92 10.92 16.79
C VAL A 271 -3.13 10.45 18.00
N VAL A 272 -1.80 10.52 17.92
CA VAL A 272 -0.90 10.24 19.02
C VAL A 272 -0.61 11.54 19.77
N GLU A 273 -1.29 11.74 20.90
CA GLU A 273 -1.10 12.94 21.74
C GLU A 273 0.25 12.90 22.49
N ARG A 274 0.63 11.72 22.98
CA ARG A 274 1.88 11.53 23.73
C ARG A 274 2.66 10.34 23.18
N PHE A 275 3.95 10.56 22.95
CA PHE A 275 4.94 9.51 22.65
C PHE A 275 6.21 9.83 23.45
N LYS A 276 6.48 9.04 24.46
CA LYS A 276 7.68 9.19 25.29
C LYS A 276 8.44 7.87 25.32
N GLU A 277 9.62 7.90 24.75
CA GLU A 277 10.52 6.77 24.68
C GLU A 277 11.59 6.87 25.76
N ASP A 278 11.85 5.79 26.44
CA ASP A 278 13.02 5.60 27.30
C ASP A 278 13.80 4.33 26.89
N GLU A 279 14.83 3.98 27.64
CA GLU A 279 15.68 2.84 27.29
C GLU A 279 14.93 1.50 27.25
N ARG A 280 13.87 1.32 28.04
CA ARG A 280 13.19 0.04 28.27
C ARG A 280 11.79 -0.04 27.70
N LYS A 281 11.11 1.09 27.63
CA LYS A 281 9.69 1.16 27.25
C LYS A 281 9.36 2.42 26.47
N ILE A 282 8.22 2.37 25.78
CA ILE A 282 7.61 3.53 25.15
C ILE A 282 6.23 3.72 25.76
N VAL A 283 5.92 4.94 26.19
CA VAL A 283 4.61 5.33 26.72
C VAL A 283 3.88 6.11 25.62
N ILE A 284 2.71 5.61 25.24
CA ILE A 284 1.89 6.14 24.15
C ILE A 284 0.49 6.44 24.66
N ASN A 285 0.03 7.68 24.43
CA ASN A 285 -1.37 8.03 24.58
C ASN A 285 -1.91 8.41 23.19
N ALA A 286 -2.94 7.71 22.76
CA ALA A 286 -3.59 7.92 21.47
C ALA A 286 -5.07 8.23 21.64
N VAL A 287 -5.63 8.97 20.72
CA VAL A 287 -7.05 9.29 20.66
C VAL A 287 -7.60 8.82 19.33
N ILE A 288 -8.68 8.08 19.39
CA ILE A 288 -9.52 7.75 18.24
C ILE A 288 -10.64 8.78 18.18
N TYR A 289 -10.63 9.61 17.15
CA TYR A 289 -11.73 10.53 16.85
C TYR A 289 -12.77 9.84 16.00
N VAL A 290 -14.04 10.08 16.30
CA VAL A 290 -15.22 9.61 15.58
C VAL A 290 -16.16 10.78 15.34
N GLU A 291 -17.06 10.71 14.34
CA GLU A 291 -17.96 11.81 14.03
C GLU A 291 -19.21 11.89 14.92
N ARG A 292 -19.63 10.76 15.54
CA ARG A 292 -20.91 10.66 16.26
C ARG A 292 -20.78 9.86 17.54
N ASP A 293 -21.62 10.18 18.53
CA ASP A 293 -21.68 9.43 19.81
C ASP A 293 -22.05 7.95 19.62
N SER A 294 -22.90 7.63 18.64
CA SER A 294 -23.24 6.24 18.30
C SER A 294 -21.98 5.46 17.83
N GLN A 295 -21.12 6.08 17.03
CA GLN A 295 -19.85 5.48 16.59
C GLN A 295 -18.88 5.30 17.77
N LYS A 296 -18.83 6.27 18.70
CA LYS A 296 -18.06 6.15 19.95
C LYS A 296 -18.50 4.93 20.75
N GLY A 297 -19.81 4.74 20.90
CA GLY A 297 -20.35 3.56 21.57
C GLY A 297 -19.94 2.24 20.89
N ILE A 298 -19.96 2.18 19.56
CA ILE A 298 -19.54 1.00 18.78
C ILE A 298 -18.03 0.75 18.94
N VAL A 299 -17.21 1.80 18.88
CA VAL A 299 -15.74 1.67 19.01
C VAL A 299 -15.35 1.19 20.40
N ILE A 300 -16.00 1.69 21.45
CA ILE A 300 -15.75 1.23 22.83
C ILE A 300 -16.28 -0.20 23.00
N GLY A 301 -17.48 -0.47 22.50
CA GLY A 301 -18.20 -1.74 22.67
C GLY A 301 -18.73 -1.95 24.07
N HIS A 302 -19.49 -3.02 24.27
CA HIS A 302 -20.05 -3.37 25.58
C HIS A 302 -18.92 -3.53 26.61
N GLN A 303 -18.99 -2.77 27.70
CA GLN A 303 -17.99 -2.73 28.80
C GLN A 303 -16.53 -2.53 28.29
N GLY A 304 -16.34 -1.87 27.16
CA GLY A 304 -15.01 -1.59 26.60
C GLY A 304 -14.32 -2.78 25.92
N VAL A 305 -14.97 -3.92 25.71
CA VAL A 305 -14.38 -5.16 25.19
C VAL A 305 -13.82 -4.95 23.78
N ALA A 306 -14.51 -4.22 22.91
CA ALA A 306 -14.07 -4.00 21.53
C ALA A 306 -12.78 -3.14 21.49
N LEU A 307 -12.77 -2.01 22.21
CA LEU A 307 -11.59 -1.15 22.32
C LEU A 307 -10.41 -1.85 22.96
N LYS A 308 -10.64 -2.67 23.99
CA LYS A 308 -9.61 -3.48 24.66
C LYS A 308 -8.96 -4.47 23.70
N LYS A 309 -9.74 -5.11 22.82
CA LYS A 309 -9.21 -6.00 21.78
C LYS A 309 -8.30 -5.25 20.81
N VAL A 310 -8.75 -4.12 20.26
CA VAL A 310 -7.95 -3.28 19.36
C VAL A 310 -6.66 -2.82 20.03
N SER A 311 -6.76 -2.27 21.26
CA SER A 311 -5.61 -1.79 22.04
C SER A 311 -4.59 -2.91 22.29
N THR A 312 -5.06 -4.11 22.67
CA THR A 312 -4.18 -5.26 22.92
C THR A 312 -3.44 -5.70 21.67
N GLU A 313 -4.13 -5.81 20.53
CA GLU A 313 -3.51 -6.25 19.28
C GLU A 313 -2.61 -5.15 18.66
N ALA A 314 -2.98 -3.88 18.83
CA ALA A 314 -2.12 -2.76 18.45
C ALA A 314 -0.83 -2.77 19.28
N ARG A 315 -0.92 -2.91 20.61
CA ARG A 315 0.23 -2.99 21.52
C ARG A 315 1.19 -4.11 21.13
N LYS A 316 0.70 -5.34 20.88
CA LYS A 316 1.53 -6.47 20.44
C LYS A 316 2.28 -6.18 19.13
N THR A 317 1.60 -5.51 18.19
CA THR A 317 2.21 -5.14 16.92
C THR A 317 3.26 -4.06 17.10
N LEU A 318 2.98 -3.05 17.94
CA LEU A 318 3.92 -1.98 18.29
C LEU A 318 5.16 -2.49 19.02
N GLU A 319 4.99 -3.46 19.96
CA GLU A 319 6.12 -4.10 20.64
C GLU A 319 7.07 -4.81 19.67
N LYS A 320 6.51 -5.47 18.64
CA LYS A 320 7.32 -6.07 17.56
C LYS A 320 7.98 -5.03 16.66
N PHE A 321 7.28 -3.94 16.37
CA PHE A 321 7.76 -2.89 15.50
C PHE A 321 8.92 -2.11 16.12
N PHE A 322 8.80 -1.75 17.41
CA PHE A 322 9.82 -0.98 18.13
C PHE A 322 10.87 -1.83 18.88
N ASP A 323 10.66 -3.15 18.96
CA ASP A 323 11.48 -4.07 19.78
C ASP A 323 11.62 -3.58 21.23
N LYS A 324 10.53 -3.01 21.80
CA LYS A 324 10.45 -2.45 23.15
C LYS A 324 9.10 -2.73 23.80
N HIS A 325 9.07 -2.71 25.13
CA HIS A 325 7.80 -2.73 25.85
C HIS A 325 6.99 -1.47 25.57
N ILE A 326 5.69 -1.65 25.28
CA ILE A 326 4.75 -0.55 24.98
C ILE A 326 3.70 -0.46 26.08
N PHE A 327 3.60 0.73 26.69
CA PHE A 327 2.45 1.12 27.48
C PHE A 327 1.54 1.97 26.58
N LEU A 328 0.37 1.42 26.22
CA LEU A 328 -0.56 2.02 25.29
C LEU A 328 -1.89 2.34 25.96
N GLU A 329 -2.24 3.62 25.99
CA GLU A 329 -3.58 4.10 26.39
C GLU A 329 -4.28 4.67 25.15
N ILE A 330 -5.54 4.27 24.95
CA ILE A 330 -6.37 4.73 23.84
C ILE A 330 -7.67 5.31 24.39
N PHE A 331 -7.96 6.55 24.01
CA PHE A 331 -9.20 7.24 24.30
C PHE A 331 -10.05 7.38 23.05
N VAL A 332 -11.37 7.53 23.21
CA VAL A 332 -12.30 7.78 22.09
C VAL A 332 -13.00 9.11 22.34
N LYS A 333 -12.84 10.04 21.41
CA LYS A 333 -13.47 11.37 21.44
C LYS A 333 -14.38 11.55 20.22
N VAL A 334 -15.42 12.34 20.37
CA VAL A 334 -16.28 12.74 19.24
C VAL A 334 -15.80 14.08 18.73
N ASP A 335 -15.56 14.13 17.44
CA ASP A 335 -15.28 15.35 16.68
C ASP A 335 -16.22 15.38 15.48
N LYS A 336 -17.26 16.20 15.58
CA LYS A 336 -18.37 16.23 14.64
C LYS A 336 -17.89 16.72 13.27
N ASP A 337 -18.27 15.96 12.24
CA ASP A 337 -18.04 16.31 10.84
C ASP A 337 -16.56 16.56 10.45
N TRP A 338 -15.60 16.00 11.23
CA TRP A 338 -14.17 16.21 11.02
C TRP A 338 -13.73 15.86 9.58
N ARG A 339 -14.32 14.83 8.94
CA ARG A 339 -14.01 14.45 7.55
C ARG A 339 -14.37 15.51 6.52
N SER A 340 -15.25 16.45 6.86
CA SER A 340 -15.72 17.54 6.00
C SER A 340 -15.19 18.90 6.46
N SER A 341 -14.45 18.98 7.57
CA SER A 341 -13.85 20.19 8.11
C SER A 341 -12.42 20.35 7.58
N LYS A 342 -12.17 21.35 6.75
CA LYS A 342 -10.82 21.65 6.26
C LYS A 342 -9.83 21.87 7.41
N LYS A 343 -10.25 22.60 8.45
CA LYS A 343 -9.41 22.89 9.63
C LYS A 343 -8.96 21.60 10.34
N GLU A 344 -9.90 20.66 10.56
CA GLU A 344 -9.56 19.41 11.23
C GLU A 344 -8.71 18.49 10.34
N LEU A 345 -8.97 18.48 9.03
CA LEU A 345 -8.12 17.77 8.07
C LEU A 345 -6.69 18.32 8.05
N ASP A 346 -6.53 19.63 8.07
CA ASP A 346 -5.20 20.25 8.16
C ASP A 346 -4.50 19.89 9.48
N ASN A 347 -5.23 19.89 10.62
CA ASN A 347 -4.71 19.47 11.93
C ASN A 347 -4.27 18.01 11.95
N PHE A 348 -4.95 17.14 11.19
CA PHE A 348 -4.63 15.70 11.07
C PHE A 348 -3.60 15.41 9.98
N GLY A 349 -3.06 16.44 9.31
CA GLY A 349 -2.00 16.29 8.31
C GLY A 349 -2.49 15.83 6.93
N TYR A 350 -3.75 16.10 6.59
CA TYR A 350 -4.32 15.82 5.26
C TYR A 350 -4.14 16.96 4.26
N ASN A 351 -3.12 17.77 4.43
CA ASN A 351 -2.77 18.84 3.51
C ASN A 351 -1.64 18.34 2.60
N PRO A 352 -1.85 18.10 1.29
CA PRO A 352 -0.76 17.90 0.35
C PRO A 352 -0.03 19.25 0.20
N GLU A 353 1.22 19.31 0.64
CA GLU A 353 2.12 20.44 0.36
C GLU A 353 2.49 20.48 -1.11
#